data_3335e95784a79357806a9c9a157dd09b
#
_entry.id   3335e95784a79357806a9c9a157dd09b
#
_cell.length_a   1.000
_cell.length_b   1.000
_cell.length_c   1.000
_cell.angle_alpha   90.00
_cell.angle_beta   90.00
_cell.angle_gamma   90.00
#
_symmetry.space_group_name_H-M   'P 1'
#
loop_
_entity.id
_entity.type
_entity.pdbx_description
1 polymer ?
#
loop_
_entity_poly.entity_id
_entity_poly.type
_entity_poly.pdbx_seq_one_letter_code
_entity_poly.pdbx_strand_id
1 'polypeptide(L)'
;MKMRLLAATILSAAAIAPAGFSQTADEDADLRLEDIIVVDSGSQVDLTEPYAGGQVARGGRTGLLGNLDFLDSPFSGTAYTEELVRNQQADSIGDALQNDPVVRVAKGFGNFQEVYVVRGFPVYSDDMMLNGLYGILPRQFVAAEIVERVEVFRGANAFLNGAAPGGSGVGGAFNLVPKRAPEGGLNRATVGYENPGQFSGALDVARRLGSDDEYGWRFNAVRRDGEGSIDDQSRELSVLSLGTDYAGDRFRASFDIGYQDNQIDAPRPQVTPVGGVPEVPHADVNYAQPWTYSNEEQLFGVVRGEYDVTDFVTIWAAAGARNGEEANVLANPSATLDGTTSAYRFDNTREDDVVSADAGLRTEFETGPVGHRLIVSGSTVKLESANAYAFSNFAGFAGDLYSPSPVAPPTPDFFIGGVLSDPLKTEESETSSLAVADMMSFLNGK
;
A
#
# COMPACT_ATOMS: atom_id res chain seq x y z
N MET A 1 9.50 28.92 -1.06
CA MET A 1 8.40 29.91 -1.09
C MET A 1 7.15 29.15 -0.68
N LYS A 2 6.89 29.12 0.62
CA LYS A 2 5.80 28.30 1.22
C LYS A 2 4.44 28.85 0.82
N MET A 3 3.68 28.13 0.04
CA MET A 3 2.31 28.44 -0.32
C MET A 3 1.36 27.74 0.69
N ARG A 4 0.93 28.49 1.71
CA ARG A 4 -0.11 28.01 2.63
C ARG A 4 -1.46 28.06 1.93
N LEU A 5 -2.05 26.91 1.64
CA LEU A 5 -3.42 26.82 1.18
C LEU A 5 -4.36 26.93 2.40
N LEU A 6 -5.17 27.98 2.42
CA LEU A 6 -6.25 28.12 3.40
C LEU A 6 -7.41 27.20 2.99
N ALA A 7 -7.72 26.20 3.81
CA ALA A 7 -8.92 25.39 3.66
C ALA A 7 -10.12 26.18 4.23
N ALA A 8 -11.04 26.57 3.35
CA ALA A 8 -12.32 27.16 3.75
C ALA A 8 -13.34 26.05 4.00
N THR A 9 -13.83 25.97 5.24
CA THR A 9 -14.88 25.05 5.66
C THR A 9 -16.22 25.52 5.13
N ILE A 10 -16.87 24.74 4.25
CA ILE A 10 -18.30 24.90 3.92
C ILE A 10 -19.02 23.63 4.39
N LEU A 11 -19.69 23.74 5.52
CA LEU A 11 -20.65 22.76 6.03
C LEU A 11 -22.04 23.16 5.55
N SER A 12 -22.60 22.50 4.55
CA SER A 12 -24.04 22.57 4.23
C SER A 12 -24.63 21.17 4.37
N ALA A 13 -25.36 20.96 5.46
CA ALA A 13 -26.14 19.77 5.69
C ALA A 13 -27.35 19.72 4.76
N ALA A 14 -27.42 18.76 3.85
CA ALA A 14 -28.63 18.40 3.13
C ALA A 14 -29.19 17.11 3.75
N ALA A 15 -30.35 17.22 4.39
CA ALA A 15 -31.09 16.08 4.90
C ALA A 15 -31.69 15.28 3.73
N ILE A 16 -31.33 14.01 3.61
CA ILE A 16 -31.96 13.06 2.69
C ILE A 16 -32.72 12.03 3.54
N ALA A 17 -34.01 11.93 3.32
CA ALA A 17 -34.89 10.95 3.96
C ALA A 17 -34.62 9.54 3.41
N PRO A 18 -34.74 8.48 4.25
CA PRO A 18 -34.51 7.10 3.78
C PRO A 18 -35.71 6.61 2.98
N ALA A 19 -35.47 6.13 1.75
CA ALA A 19 -36.40 5.30 1.01
C ALA A 19 -36.25 3.85 1.49
N GLY A 20 -37.31 3.32 2.08
CA GLY A 20 -37.36 1.93 2.52
C GLY A 20 -37.38 0.98 1.32
N PHE A 21 -36.45 0.06 1.28
CA PHE A 21 -36.49 -1.10 0.38
C PHE A 21 -37.11 -2.29 1.13
N SER A 22 -38.26 -2.75 0.60
CA SER A 22 -38.89 -4.01 0.97
C SER A 22 -38.17 -5.14 0.21
N GLN A 23 -37.48 -6.01 0.91
CA GLN A 23 -37.02 -7.28 0.34
C GLN A 23 -38.17 -8.28 0.37
N THR A 24 -38.62 -8.70 -0.81
CA THR A 24 -39.38 -9.96 -0.96
C THR A 24 -38.37 -11.10 -1.11
N ALA A 25 -38.39 -12.04 -0.18
CA ALA A 25 -37.67 -13.28 -0.31
C ALA A 25 -38.31 -14.14 -1.39
N ASP A 26 -37.60 -14.45 -2.46
CA ASP A 26 -37.91 -15.53 -3.37
C ASP A 26 -37.24 -16.82 -2.82
N GLU A 27 -38.08 -17.72 -2.26
CA GLU A 27 -37.72 -19.11 -2.02
C GLU A 27 -37.89 -19.86 -3.36
N ASP A 28 -36.76 -20.14 -4.00
CA ASP A 28 -36.46 -21.31 -4.85
C ASP A 28 -35.16 -21.00 -5.65
N ALA A 29 -34.05 -20.89 -4.93
CA ALA A 29 -32.73 -20.94 -5.59
C ALA A 29 -32.36 -22.41 -5.82
N ASP A 30 -32.72 -22.92 -6.98
CA ASP A 30 -32.15 -24.14 -7.56
C ASP A 30 -30.64 -23.95 -7.62
N LEU A 31 -29.87 -24.69 -6.81
CA LEU A 31 -28.41 -24.72 -6.83
C LEU A 31 -27.94 -25.33 -8.16
N ARG A 32 -28.06 -24.60 -9.24
CA ARG A 32 -27.27 -24.86 -10.44
C ARG A 32 -25.86 -24.46 -10.13
N LEU A 33 -24.96 -25.45 -10.16
CA LEU A 33 -23.56 -25.16 -10.38
C LEU A 33 -23.51 -24.38 -11.70
N GLU A 34 -23.36 -23.05 -11.64
CA GLU A 34 -23.10 -22.25 -12.82
C GLU A 34 -21.86 -22.84 -13.47
N ASP A 35 -21.92 -23.03 -14.77
CA ASP A 35 -20.76 -23.43 -15.56
C ASP A 35 -19.64 -22.47 -15.17
N ILE A 36 -18.50 -22.99 -14.75
CA ILE A 36 -17.30 -22.19 -14.48
C ILE A 36 -16.88 -21.63 -15.84
N ILE A 37 -17.39 -20.45 -16.16
CA ILE A 37 -16.88 -19.68 -17.29
C ILE A 37 -15.51 -19.19 -16.81
N VAL A 38 -14.47 -19.88 -17.25
CA VAL A 38 -13.10 -19.38 -17.16
C VAL A 38 -13.05 -18.17 -18.07
N VAL A 39 -13.34 -16.99 -17.54
CA VAL A 39 -13.06 -15.73 -18.20
C VAL A 39 -11.55 -15.52 -18.05
N ASP A 40 -10.80 -16.19 -18.92
CA ASP A 40 -9.36 -15.97 -19.03
C ASP A 40 -9.15 -14.69 -19.84
N SER A 41 -9.31 -13.55 -19.18
CA SER A 41 -9.01 -12.27 -19.84
C SER A 41 -7.51 -12.12 -20.08
N GLY A 42 -6.66 -12.78 -19.26
CA GLY A 42 -5.21 -12.57 -19.28
C GLY A 42 -4.80 -11.09 -19.29
N SER A 43 -5.79 -10.19 -19.34
CA SER A 43 -5.62 -8.74 -19.29
C SER A 43 -5.00 -8.33 -17.97
N GLN A 44 -4.12 -7.37 -18.03
CA GLN A 44 -3.53 -6.78 -16.82
C GLN A 44 -4.37 -5.65 -16.23
N VAL A 45 -5.45 -5.27 -16.91
CA VAL A 45 -6.35 -4.17 -16.51
C VAL A 45 -7.62 -4.70 -15.88
N ASP A 46 -8.17 -5.82 -16.38
CA ASP A 46 -9.42 -6.40 -15.88
C ASP A 46 -9.19 -7.17 -14.58
N LEU A 47 -9.99 -6.87 -13.58
CA LEU A 47 -9.91 -7.53 -12.29
C LEU A 47 -10.82 -8.76 -12.25
N THR A 48 -10.32 -9.84 -11.65
CA THR A 48 -11.12 -11.04 -11.41
C THR A 48 -12.26 -10.78 -10.42
N GLU A 49 -13.41 -11.44 -10.62
CA GLU A 49 -14.57 -11.27 -9.77
C GLU A 49 -14.32 -11.74 -8.31
N PRO A 50 -14.97 -11.12 -7.32
CA PRO A 50 -14.91 -11.59 -5.95
C PRO A 50 -15.69 -12.89 -5.77
N TYR A 51 -15.32 -13.67 -4.74
CA TYR A 51 -16.16 -14.74 -4.22
C TYR A 51 -17.45 -14.20 -3.58
N ALA A 52 -18.42 -15.07 -3.34
CA ALA A 52 -19.63 -14.73 -2.60
C ALA A 52 -19.27 -14.05 -1.26
N GLY A 53 -19.90 -12.91 -0.99
CA GLY A 53 -19.59 -12.07 0.17
C GLY A 53 -18.62 -10.92 -0.11
N GLY A 54 -18.06 -10.83 -1.33
CA GLY A 54 -17.35 -9.64 -1.83
C GLY A 54 -15.96 -9.38 -1.24
N GLN A 55 -15.55 -10.07 -0.17
CA GLN A 55 -14.35 -9.70 0.63
C GLN A 55 -13.02 -10.23 0.08
N VAL A 56 -13.07 -11.27 -0.73
CA VAL A 56 -11.88 -11.90 -1.33
C VAL A 56 -12.16 -12.14 -2.81
N ALA A 57 -11.24 -11.73 -3.67
CA ALA A 57 -11.36 -11.98 -5.10
C ALA A 57 -10.88 -13.39 -5.48
N ARG A 58 -11.42 -13.92 -6.59
CA ARG A 58 -11.04 -15.25 -7.12
C ARG A 58 -9.61 -15.32 -7.61
N GLY A 59 -9.05 -14.17 -8.00
CA GLY A 59 -7.71 -14.08 -8.53
C GLY A 59 -7.14 -12.69 -8.39
N GLY A 60 -5.97 -12.47 -9.02
CA GLY A 60 -5.27 -11.20 -9.00
C GLY A 60 -4.13 -11.19 -10.01
N ARG A 61 -3.35 -10.12 -10.01
CA ARG A 61 -2.20 -9.97 -10.89
C ARG A 61 -1.06 -10.89 -10.48
N THR A 62 -0.87 -11.98 -11.20
CA THR A 62 0.23 -12.91 -11.01
C THR A 62 1.48 -12.42 -11.78
N GLY A 63 1.94 -11.21 -11.50
CA GLY A 63 3.09 -10.57 -12.12
C GLY A 63 2.99 -10.52 -13.64
N LEU A 64 4.03 -11.01 -14.33
CA LEU A 64 4.10 -11.05 -15.80
C LEU A 64 3.01 -11.92 -16.44
N LEU A 65 2.42 -12.87 -15.70
CA LEU A 65 1.34 -13.72 -16.21
C LEU A 65 -0.01 -12.99 -16.35
N GLY A 66 -0.12 -11.76 -15.83
CA GLY A 66 -1.34 -10.97 -15.84
C GLY A 66 -2.33 -11.36 -14.74
N ASN A 67 -3.58 -10.94 -14.87
CA ASN A 67 -4.65 -11.30 -13.95
C ASN A 67 -5.12 -12.74 -14.24
N LEU A 68 -5.00 -13.60 -13.23
CA LEU A 68 -5.40 -15.01 -13.29
C LEU A 68 -6.30 -15.34 -12.11
N ASP A 69 -7.21 -16.28 -12.32
CA ASP A 69 -7.86 -16.97 -11.20
C ASP A 69 -6.79 -17.74 -10.43
N PHE A 70 -6.83 -17.69 -9.09
CA PHE A 70 -5.84 -18.40 -8.27
C PHE A 70 -5.93 -19.93 -8.37
N LEU A 71 -7.04 -20.46 -8.86
CA LEU A 71 -7.17 -21.90 -9.16
C LEU A 71 -6.43 -22.30 -10.44
N ASP A 72 -6.23 -21.35 -11.37
CA ASP A 72 -5.49 -21.55 -12.62
C ASP A 72 -4.03 -21.08 -12.51
N SER A 73 -3.68 -20.42 -11.39
CA SER A 73 -2.34 -19.92 -11.13
C SER A 73 -1.43 -21.01 -10.56
N PRO A 74 -0.21 -21.20 -11.08
CA PRO A 74 0.77 -22.09 -10.45
C PRO A 74 1.37 -21.51 -9.15
N PHE A 75 0.91 -20.33 -8.72
CA PHE A 75 1.39 -19.62 -7.54
C PHE A 75 0.27 -19.41 -6.54
N SER A 76 0.60 -19.50 -5.25
CA SER A 76 -0.37 -19.25 -4.19
C SER A 76 -0.56 -17.75 -3.97
N GLY A 77 -1.81 -17.29 -4.09
CA GLY A 77 -2.20 -15.91 -3.86
C GLY A 77 -3.51 -15.77 -3.11
N THR A 78 -3.77 -14.57 -2.62
CA THR A 78 -5.07 -14.11 -2.11
C THR A 78 -5.20 -12.63 -2.44
N ALA A 79 -6.37 -12.20 -2.88
CA ALA A 79 -6.65 -10.78 -3.13
C ALA A 79 -7.79 -10.33 -2.22
N TYR A 80 -7.47 -9.48 -1.25
CA TYR A 80 -8.42 -8.84 -0.34
C TYR A 80 -9.01 -7.61 -1.02
N THR A 81 -10.32 -7.48 -1.03
CA THR A 81 -11.03 -6.43 -1.76
C THR A 81 -11.22 -5.16 -0.93
N GLU A 82 -11.59 -4.05 -1.59
CA GLU A 82 -12.03 -2.80 -0.93
C GLU A 82 -13.20 -3.05 0.03
N GLU A 83 -14.06 -4.02 -0.24
CA GLU A 83 -15.16 -4.36 0.66
C GLU A 83 -14.66 -4.93 1.98
N LEU A 84 -13.64 -5.80 1.98
CA LEU A 84 -13.01 -6.27 3.21
C LEU A 84 -12.36 -5.10 3.97
N VAL A 85 -11.55 -4.28 3.30
CA VAL A 85 -10.90 -3.11 3.87
C VAL A 85 -11.91 -2.21 4.58
N ARG A 86 -13.02 -1.91 3.91
CA ARG A 86 -14.09 -1.07 4.44
C ARG A 86 -14.84 -1.71 5.61
N ASN A 87 -15.18 -3.01 5.49
CA ASN A 87 -15.94 -3.72 6.54
C ASN A 87 -15.15 -3.89 7.82
N GLN A 88 -13.83 -3.92 7.73
CA GLN A 88 -12.92 -3.94 8.87
C GLN A 88 -12.59 -2.56 9.40
N GLN A 89 -12.98 -1.50 8.69
CA GLN A 89 -12.54 -0.13 9.00
C GLN A 89 -11.01 -0.04 9.06
N ALA A 90 -10.35 -0.74 8.12
CA ALA A 90 -8.89 -0.76 8.04
C ALA A 90 -8.35 0.64 7.67
N ASP A 91 -7.45 1.16 8.47
CA ASP A 91 -6.81 2.45 8.29
C ASP A 91 -5.55 2.37 7.42
N SER A 92 -4.92 1.19 7.44
CA SER A 92 -3.69 0.92 6.71
C SER A 92 -3.75 -0.41 5.97
N ILE A 93 -2.79 -0.61 5.07
CA ILE A 93 -2.61 -1.92 4.42
C ILE A 93 -2.25 -2.99 5.45
N GLY A 94 -1.53 -2.62 6.51
CA GLY A 94 -1.22 -3.52 7.62
C GLY A 94 -2.47 -4.09 8.28
N ASP A 95 -3.51 -3.29 8.47
CA ASP A 95 -4.77 -3.75 9.06
C ASP A 95 -5.47 -4.78 8.17
N ALA A 96 -5.52 -4.55 6.87
CA ALA A 96 -6.08 -5.52 5.92
C ALA A 96 -5.29 -6.83 5.90
N LEU A 97 -3.96 -6.76 5.97
CA LEU A 97 -3.06 -7.91 5.91
C LEU A 97 -3.06 -8.76 7.18
N GLN A 98 -3.55 -8.27 8.32
CA GLN A 98 -3.71 -9.06 9.54
C GLN A 98 -4.61 -10.28 9.37
N ASN A 99 -5.47 -10.29 8.35
CA ASN A 99 -6.33 -11.43 8.02
C ASN A 99 -5.59 -12.57 7.31
N ASP A 100 -4.42 -12.30 6.73
CA ASP A 100 -3.68 -13.35 6.05
C ASP A 100 -2.92 -14.23 7.05
N PRO A 101 -3.17 -15.58 7.03
CA PRO A 101 -2.59 -16.48 8.03
C PRO A 101 -1.07 -16.59 7.96
N VAL A 102 -0.45 -16.21 6.84
CA VAL A 102 1.01 -16.29 6.64
C VAL A 102 1.70 -14.94 6.77
N VAL A 103 0.95 -13.85 6.90
CA VAL A 103 1.48 -12.50 7.08
C VAL A 103 1.46 -12.13 8.56
N ARG A 104 2.51 -11.47 9.02
CA ARG A 104 2.56 -10.78 10.30
C ARG A 104 2.92 -9.34 10.05
N VAL A 105 2.15 -8.43 10.62
CA VAL A 105 2.48 -7.01 10.61
C VAL A 105 3.44 -6.76 11.75
N ALA A 106 4.61 -6.25 11.42
CA ALA A 106 5.62 -5.79 12.36
C ALA A 106 5.78 -4.27 12.23
N LYS A 107 6.57 -3.70 13.09
CA LYS A 107 6.95 -2.29 13.01
C LYS A 107 8.43 -2.19 12.71
N GLY A 108 8.75 -1.32 11.78
CA GLY A 108 10.12 -0.99 11.40
C GLY A 108 10.66 0.16 12.23
N PHE A 109 11.52 0.95 11.58
CA PHE A 109 12.17 2.10 12.17
C PHE A 109 11.16 3.05 12.85
N GLY A 110 11.49 3.50 14.06
CA GLY A 110 10.66 4.44 14.82
C GLY A 110 9.32 3.89 15.31
N ASN A 111 9.00 2.63 15.06
CA ASN A 111 7.73 1.96 15.39
C ASN A 111 6.49 2.49 14.64
N PHE A 112 6.66 3.37 13.69
CA PHE A 112 5.58 3.88 12.82
C PHE A 112 5.64 3.32 11.40
N GLN A 113 6.82 2.88 10.93
CA GLN A 113 6.96 2.22 9.63
C GLN A 113 6.31 0.83 9.70
N GLU A 114 5.44 0.54 8.75
CA GLU A 114 4.88 -0.81 8.58
C GLU A 114 5.87 -1.73 7.89
N VAL A 115 6.14 -2.86 8.49
CA VAL A 115 6.96 -3.95 7.96
C VAL A 115 6.17 -5.24 8.02
N TYR A 116 6.19 -5.98 6.96
CA TYR A 116 5.46 -7.23 6.86
C TYR A 116 6.42 -8.42 6.91
N VAL A 117 6.02 -9.48 7.59
CA VAL A 117 6.79 -10.73 7.64
C VAL A 117 5.95 -11.84 7.01
N VAL A 118 6.39 -12.33 5.86
CA VAL A 118 5.70 -13.37 5.10
C VAL A 118 6.52 -14.65 5.21
N ARG A 119 5.94 -15.69 5.83
CA ARG A 119 6.64 -16.98 6.05
C ARG A 119 8.02 -16.85 6.73
N GLY A 120 8.18 -15.84 7.59
CA GLY A 120 9.43 -15.57 8.31
C GLY A 120 10.41 -14.63 7.59
N PHE A 121 10.11 -14.17 6.39
CA PHE A 121 10.94 -13.21 5.63
C PHE A 121 10.32 -11.82 5.65
N PRO A 122 11.12 -10.77 5.93
CA PRO A 122 10.61 -9.40 5.90
C PRO A 122 10.28 -8.95 4.47
N VAL A 123 9.24 -8.16 4.35
CA VAL A 123 8.88 -7.37 3.18
C VAL A 123 8.67 -5.95 3.67
N TYR A 124 9.45 -5.03 3.18
CA TYR A 124 9.36 -3.62 3.54
C TYR A 124 8.26 -2.93 2.72
N SER A 125 7.72 -1.83 3.23
CA SER A 125 6.66 -1.08 2.55
C SER A 125 7.09 -0.56 1.17
N ASP A 126 8.34 -0.15 1.01
CA ASP A 126 8.93 0.27 -0.26
C ASP A 126 9.16 -0.89 -1.27
N ASP A 127 9.09 -2.14 -0.82
CA ASP A 127 9.11 -3.34 -1.68
C ASP A 127 7.69 -3.82 -2.07
N MET A 128 6.65 -3.09 -1.73
CA MET A 128 5.30 -3.33 -2.26
C MET A 128 5.15 -2.74 -3.66
N MET A 129 4.25 -3.33 -4.45
CA MET A 129 3.94 -2.85 -5.80
C MET A 129 2.65 -2.04 -5.82
N LEU A 130 2.61 -0.99 -6.63
CA LEU A 130 1.39 -0.32 -7.06
C LEU A 130 1.11 -0.69 -8.50
N ASN A 131 0.00 -1.37 -8.74
CA ASN A 131 -0.40 -1.82 -10.08
C ASN A 131 0.72 -2.56 -10.85
N GLY A 132 1.53 -3.36 -10.14
CA GLY A 132 2.64 -4.17 -10.66
C GLY A 132 3.99 -3.46 -10.73
N LEU A 133 4.11 -2.20 -10.31
CA LEU A 133 5.38 -1.46 -10.29
C LEU A 133 5.90 -1.29 -8.86
N TYR A 134 7.14 -1.68 -8.62
CA TYR A 134 7.83 -1.51 -7.34
C TYR A 134 8.18 -0.05 -7.02
N GLY A 135 8.26 0.28 -5.74
CA GLY A 135 8.81 1.53 -5.20
C GLY A 135 7.92 2.76 -5.33
N ILE A 136 6.70 2.63 -5.89
CA ILE A 136 5.82 3.76 -6.18
C ILE A 136 4.93 4.14 -5.00
N LEU A 137 4.68 3.22 -4.07
CA LEU A 137 3.83 3.47 -2.90
C LEU A 137 4.55 4.34 -1.84
N PRO A 138 3.80 5.06 -0.99
CA PRO A 138 4.35 5.69 0.20
C PRO A 138 5.17 4.72 1.05
N ARG A 139 6.32 5.18 1.57
CA ARG A 139 7.34 4.28 2.11
C ARG A 139 7.02 3.73 3.51
N GLN A 140 6.47 4.53 4.38
CA GLN A 140 6.33 4.15 5.79
C GLN A 140 4.93 3.66 6.15
N PHE A 141 3.93 4.23 5.52
CA PHE A 141 2.53 4.00 5.78
C PHE A 141 1.74 4.19 4.49
N VAL A 142 0.83 3.28 4.19
CA VAL A 142 -0.09 3.40 3.04
C VAL A 142 -1.52 3.38 3.54
N ALA A 143 -2.26 4.45 3.29
CA ALA A 143 -3.68 4.54 3.61
C ALA A 143 -4.50 3.51 2.82
N ALA A 144 -5.35 2.77 3.51
CA ALA A 144 -6.10 1.68 2.90
C ALA A 144 -7.20 2.15 1.94
N GLU A 145 -7.65 3.39 2.05
CA GLU A 145 -8.76 3.93 1.27
C GLU A 145 -8.47 4.14 -0.21
N ILE A 146 -7.20 4.12 -0.62
CA ILE A 146 -6.83 4.34 -2.03
C ILE A 146 -6.81 3.05 -2.86
N VAL A 147 -6.98 1.87 -2.22
CA VAL A 147 -6.83 0.58 -2.88
C VAL A 147 -8.16 -0.10 -3.16
N GLU A 148 -8.27 -0.73 -4.33
CA GLU A 148 -9.34 -1.65 -4.70
C GLU A 148 -9.05 -3.06 -4.19
N ARG A 149 -7.78 -3.48 -4.23
CA ARG A 149 -7.32 -4.80 -3.78
C ARG A 149 -5.95 -4.75 -3.16
N VAL A 150 -5.79 -5.59 -2.15
CA VAL A 150 -4.50 -5.94 -1.56
C VAL A 150 -4.22 -7.38 -1.95
N GLU A 151 -3.32 -7.58 -2.90
CA GLU A 151 -2.95 -8.90 -3.41
C GLU A 151 -1.72 -9.41 -2.69
N VAL A 152 -1.80 -10.61 -2.15
CA VAL A 152 -0.74 -11.29 -1.40
C VAL A 152 -0.27 -12.48 -2.20
N PHE A 153 0.98 -12.48 -2.61
CA PHE A 153 1.64 -13.63 -3.24
C PHE A 153 2.55 -14.31 -2.23
N ARG A 154 2.50 -15.64 -2.18
CA ARG A 154 3.22 -16.45 -1.19
C ARG A 154 4.33 -17.27 -1.84
N GLY A 155 5.54 -17.08 -1.34
CA GLY A 155 6.74 -17.75 -1.85
C GLY A 155 7.59 -16.85 -2.74
N ALA A 156 8.67 -17.41 -3.28
CA ALA A 156 9.60 -16.68 -4.14
C ALA A 156 8.90 -16.15 -5.39
N ASN A 157 8.99 -14.84 -5.64
CA ASN A 157 8.23 -14.17 -6.68
C ASN A 157 9.07 -13.28 -7.61
N ALA A 158 10.38 -13.18 -7.41
CA ALA A 158 11.24 -12.36 -8.26
C ALA A 158 11.17 -12.74 -9.75
N PHE A 159 10.84 -14.01 -10.05
CA PHE A 159 10.56 -14.45 -11.42
C PHE A 159 9.31 -13.78 -12.00
N LEU A 160 8.26 -13.60 -11.20
CA LEU A 160 6.98 -13.03 -11.64
C LEU A 160 6.99 -11.51 -11.76
N ASN A 161 7.62 -10.85 -10.78
CA ASN A 161 7.50 -9.41 -10.57
C ASN A 161 8.82 -8.66 -10.79
N GLY A 162 9.92 -9.36 -11.08
CA GLY A 162 11.25 -8.78 -11.08
C GLY A 162 11.83 -8.65 -9.66
N ALA A 163 13.00 -8.06 -9.54
CA ALA A 163 13.69 -7.86 -8.27
C ALA A 163 13.15 -6.60 -7.57
N ALA A 164 12.74 -6.76 -6.31
CA ALA A 164 12.34 -5.65 -5.45
C ALA A 164 13.53 -4.76 -5.10
N PRO A 165 13.38 -3.42 -5.00
CA PRO A 165 14.49 -2.50 -4.73
C PRO A 165 15.18 -2.73 -3.38
N GLY A 166 14.42 -3.06 -2.33
CA GLY A 166 14.94 -3.39 -1.00
C GLY A 166 15.37 -4.85 -0.82
N GLY A 167 15.25 -5.68 -1.89
CA GLY A 167 15.69 -7.08 -1.88
C GLY A 167 14.69 -8.07 -1.30
N SER A 168 13.46 -7.69 -1.02
CA SER A 168 12.37 -8.60 -0.63
C SER A 168 11.99 -9.56 -1.76
N GLY A 169 11.18 -10.58 -1.49
CA GLY A 169 10.62 -11.45 -2.52
C GLY A 169 10.89 -12.94 -2.34
N VAL A 170 11.55 -13.35 -1.24
CA VAL A 170 11.76 -14.77 -0.89
C VAL A 170 10.50 -15.35 -0.23
N GLY A 171 9.93 -14.64 0.73
CA GLY A 171 8.73 -15.05 1.48
C GLY A 171 7.43 -14.82 0.73
N GLY A 172 7.36 -13.74 -0.02
CA GLY A 172 6.19 -13.29 -0.76
C GLY A 172 6.33 -11.88 -1.27
N ALA A 173 5.27 -11.35 -1.87
CA ALA A 173 5.14 -9.95 -2.30
C ALA A 173 3.70 -9.47 -2.13
N PHE A 174 3.53 -8.16 -2.15
CA PHE A 174 2.24 -7.50 -2.16
C PHE A 174 2.11 -6.61 -3.39
N ASN A 175 0.91 -6.65 -3.99
CA ASN A 175 0.54 -5.72 -5.05
C ASN A 175 -0.74 -5.00 -4.64
N LEU A 176 -0.71 -3.68 -4.65
CA LEU A 176 -1.87 -2.85 -4.39
C LEU A 176 -2.46 -2.42 -5.73
N VAL A 177 -3.75 -2.70 -5.91
CA VAL A 177 -4.47 -2.32 -7.11
C VAL A 177 -5.24 -1.03 -6.82
N PRO A 178 -5.05 0.04 -7.60
CA PRO A 178 -5.79 1.28 -7.43
C PRO A 178 -7.28 1.12 -7.70
N LYS A 179 -8.10 1.94 -7.07
CA LYS A 179 -9.54 1.96 -7.24
C LYS A 179 -9.95 2.39 -8.65
N ARG A 180 -10.98 1.73 -9.20
CA ARG A 180 -11.61 2.05 -10.48
C ARG A 180 -13.07 2.43 -10.30
N ALA A 181 -13.63 3.13 -11.28
CA ALA A 181 -15.05 3.48 -11.28
C ALA A 181 -15.89 2.22 -11.49
N PRO A 182 -16.79 1.87 -10.56
CA PRO A 182 -17.73 0.77 -10.77
C PRO A 182 -18.80 1.14 -11.81
N GLU A 183 -19.45 0.13 -12.38
CA GLU A 183 -20.66 0.34 -13.17
C GLU A 183 -21.72 1.09 -12.36
N GLY A 184 -22.42 2.03 -13.00
CA GLY A 184 -23.42 2.87 -12.35
C GLY A 184 -22.84 4.01 -11.50
N GLY A 185 -21.51 4.07 -11.32
CA GLY A 185 -20.83 5.08 -10.55
C GLY A 185 -20.95 4.92 -9.04
N LEU A 186 -20.32 5.82 -8.28
CA LEU A 186 -20.30 5.79 -6.82
C LEU A 186 -20.35 7.22 -6.25
N ASN A 187 -21.10 7.40 -5.15
CA ASN A 187 -20.96 8.56 -4.24
C ASN A 187 -20.99 8.03 -2.83
N ARG A 188 -19.89 8.13 -2.12
CA ARG A 188 -19.79 7.72 -0.73
C ARG A 188 -19.10 8.79 0.08
N ALA A 189 -19.70 9.14 1.21
CA ALA A 189 -19.06 9.94 2.24
C ALA A 189 -19.06 9.11 3.53
N THR A 190 -17.94 9.08 4.21
CA THR A 190 -17.75 8.35 5.46
C THR A 190 -17.27 9.34 6.51
N VAL A 191 -17.81 9.26 7.72
CA VAL A 191 -17.30 9.97 8.89
C VAL A 191 -17.04 8.94 9.98
N GLY A 192 -15.94 9.09 10.69
CA GLY A 192 -15.51 8.19 11.75
C GLY A 192 -15.09 8.94 13.00
N TYR A 193 -15.16 8.25 14.12
CA TYR A 193 -14.63 8.71 15.38
C TYR A 193 -13.98 7.52 16.10
N GLU A 194 -12.74 7.69 16.49
CA GLU A 194 -12.00 6.75 17.33
C GLU A 194 -11.78 7.40 18.71
N ASN A 195 -12.06 6.63 19.75
CA ASN A 195 -11.80 7.08 21.13
C ASN A 195 -10.29 6.99 21.44
N PRO A 196 -9.65 8.00 22.07
CA PRO A 196 -10.27 9.10 22.84
C PRO A 196 -10.59 10.36 22.03
N GLY A 197 -10.09 10.57 20.81
CA GLY A 197 -10.30 11.88 20.20
C GLY A 197 -9.96 12.02 18.72
N GLN A 198 -9.77 10.93 17.97
CA GLN A 198 -9.49 11.02 16.54
C GLN A 198 -10.78 11.07 15.73
N PHE A 199 -10.87 12.05 14.84
CA PHE A 199 -11.96 12.18 13.86
C PHE A 199 -11.44 11.86 12.46
N SER A 200 -12.29 11.21 11.67
CA SER A 200 -12.01 10.93 10.27
C SER A 200 -13.15 11.33 9.35
N GLY A 201 -12.79 11.73 8.13
CA GLY A 201 -13.72 11.97 7.04
C GLY A 201 -13.14 11.46 5.74
N ALA A 202 -13.97 10.78 4.93
CA ALA A 202 -13.56 10.28 3.63
C ALA A 202 -14.66 10.53 2.59
N LEU A 203 -14.23 10.84 1.35
CA LEU A 203 -15.05 10.94 0.16
C LEU A 203 -14.54 9.96 -0.89
N ASP A 204 -15.45 9.24 -1.54
CA ASP A 204 -15.18 8.33 -2.64
C ASP A 204 -16.24 8.54 -3.71
N VAL A 205 -15.85 9.14 -4.83
CA VAL A 205 -16.74 9.51 -5.92
C VAL A 205 -16.21 8.95 -7.22
N ALA A 206 -17.09 8.28 -7.97
CA ALA A 206 -16.71 7.68 -9.24
C ALA A 206 -17.80 7.79 -10.28
N ARG A 207 -17.40 7.86 -11.55
CA ARG A 207 -18.31 7.84 -12.72
C ARG A 207 -17.66 7.10 -13.87
N ARG A 208 -18.52 6.43 -14.65
CA ARG A 208 -18.18 5.98 -15.98
C ARG A 208 -18.89 6.85 -17.03
N LEU A 209 -18.24 7.04 -18.16
CA LEU A 209 -18.67 7.91 -19.26
C LEU A 209 -18.42 7.21 -20.59
N GLY A 210 -19.15 7.67 -21.63
CA GLY A 210 -19.12 7.09 -22.96
C GLY A 210 -20.39 6.29 -23.28
N SER A 211 -20.51 5.79 -24.49
CA SER A 211 -21.69 5.01 -24.93
C SER A 211 -21.70 3.61 -24.34
N ASP A 212 -20.52 3.08 -24.06
CA ASP A 212 -20.27 1.72 -23.54
C ASP A 212 -19.53 1.76 -22.21
N ASP A 213 -19.67 2.88 -21.46
CA ASP A 213 -19.01 3.13 -20.16
C ASP A 213 -17.47 2.97 -20.21
N GLU A 214 -16.87 3.26 -21.40
CA GLU A 214 -15.45 3.00 -21.67
C GLU A 214 -14.48 3.89 -20.91
N TYR A 215 -14.91 5.08 -20.41
CA TYR A 215 -14.08 6.00 -19.62
C TYR A 215 -14.50 5.98 -18.17
N GLY A 216 -13.59 5.57 -17.28
CA GLY A 216 -13.80 5.64 -15.84
C GLY A 216 -12.96 6.73 -15.18
N TRP A 217 -13.49 7.32 -14.10
CA TRP A 217 -12.69 8.07 -13.15
C TRP A 217 -13.21 7.85 -11.72
N ARG A 218 -12.29 7.78 -10.75
CA ARG A 218 -12.60 7.66 -9.32
C ARG A 218 -11.68 8.56 -8.52
N PHE A 219 -12.27 9.38 -7.67
CA PHE A 219 -11.60 10.31 -6.79
C PHE A 219 -11.83 9.90 -5.34
N ASN A 220 -10.75 9.85 -4.55
CA ASN A 220 -10.81 9.62 -3.12
C ASN A 220 -10.11 10.76 -2.39
N ALA A 221 -10.70 11.21 -1.27
CA ALA A 221 -10.10 12.14 -0.34
C ALA A 221 -10.33 11.66 1.08
N VAL A 222 -9.29 11.70 1.91
CA VAL A 222 -9.34 11.28 3.31
C VAL A 222 -8.69 12.33 4.19
N ARG A 223 -9.28 12.59 5.35
CA ARG A 223 -8.68 13.36 6.42
C ARG A 223 -8.91 12.63 7.74
N ARG A 224 -7.83 12.42 8.52
CA ARG A 224 -7.87 11.99 9.90
C ARG A 224 -7.11 12.98 10.75
N ASP A 225 -7.59 13.26 11.96
CA ASP A 225 -6.98 14.23 12.86
C ASP A 225 -7.33 13.90 14.31
N GLY A 226 -6.35 13.86 15.18
CA GLY A 226 -6.52 13.69 16.61
C GLY A 226 -5.74 12.55 17.23
N GLU A 227 -6.03 12.30 18.49
CA GLU A 227 -5.40 11.26 19.31
C GLU A 227 -6.09 9.91 19.09
N GLY A 228 -5.29 8.87 18.85
CA GLY A 228 -5.75 7.48 18.78
C GLY A 228 -5.72 6.79 20.17
N SER A 229 -5.59 5.46 20.13
CA SER A 229 -5.61 4.61 21.34
C SER A 229 -4.32 4.67 22.19
N ILE A 230 -3.30 5.40 21.78
CA ILE A 230 -2.03 5.60 22.49
C ILE A 230 -2.06 7.00 23.09
N ASP A 231 -1.87 7.09 24.41
CA ASP A 231 -1.91 8.37 25.13
C ASP A 231 -0.91 9.39 24.56
N ASP A 232 -1.33 10.64 24.41
CA ASP A 232 -0.51 11.76 23.91
C ASP A 232 0.07 11.58 22.50
N GLN A 233 -0.31 10.52 21.76
CA GLN A 233 0.06 10.35 20.36
C GLN A 233 -1.05 10.85 19.46
N SER A 234 -0.80 11.90 18.70
CA SER A 234 -1.74 12.40 17.69
C SER A 234 -1.27 12.07 16.29
N ARG A 235 -2.23 11.90 15.38
CA ARG A 235 -1.97 11.72 13.95
C ARG A 235 -2.80 12.70 13.15
N GLU A 236 -2.17 13.28 12.15
CA GLU A 236 -2.80 14.06 11.10
C GLU A 236 -2.51 13.39 9.76
N LEU A 237 -3.55 12.92 9.07
CA LEU A 237 -3.42 12.28 7.76
C LEU A 237 -4.29 13.01 6.74
N SER A 238 -3.71 13.35 5.60
CA SER A 238 -4.42 13.84 4.41
C SER A 238 -4.06 12.96 3.22
N VAL A 239 -5.07 12.43 2.52
CA VAL A 239 -4.88 11.63 1.30
C VAL A 239 -5.78 12.14 0.21
N LEU A 240 -5.21 12.27 -0.98
CA LEU A 240 -5.95 12.54 -2.22
C LEU A 240 -5.51 11.51 -3.27
N SER A 241 -6.45 10.91 -3.97
CA SER A 241 -6.12 10.07 -5.11
C SER A 241 -7.14 10.23 -6.24
N LEU A 242 -6.65 10.11 -7.46
CA LEU A 242 -7.45 10.08 -8.68
C LEU A 242 -6.98 8.91 -9.53
N GLY A 243 -7.89 7.98 -9.80
CA GLY A 243 -7.73 6.93 -10.78
C GLY A 243 -8.58 7.21 -12.01
N THR A 244 -8.03 6.99 -13.19
CA THR A 244 -8.77 7.04 -14.46
C THR A 244 -8.47 5.81 -15.27
N ASP A 245 -9.44 5.35 -16.04
CA ASP A 245 -9.28 4.21 -16.94
C ASP A 245 -10.04 4.43 -18.26
N TYR A 246 -9.53 3.77 -19.28
CA TYR A 246 -10.16 3.59 -20.58
C TYR A 246 -10.17 2.11 -20.94
N ALA A 247 -11.34 1.57 -21.24
CA ALA A 247 -11.53 0.19 -21.64
C ALA A 247 -12.24 0.14 -23.02
N GLY A 248 -11.45 0.02 -24.09
CA GLY A 248 -11.95 -0.18 -25.44
C GLY A 248 -11.63 -1.57 -25.97
N ASP A 249 -12.14 -1.92 -27.15
CA ASP A 249 -12.05 -3.27 -27.74
C ASP A 249 -10.62 -3.82 -27.84
N ARG A 250 -9.67 -2.98 -28.21
CA ARG A 250 -8.26 -3.36 -28.42
C ARG A 250 -7.26 -2.59 -27.59
N PHE A 251 -7.67 -1.48 -27.00
CA PHE A 251 -6.80 -0.63 -26.21
C PHE A 251 -7.41 -0.40 -24.82
N ARG A 252 -6.63 -0.69 -23.82
CA ARG A 252 -6.95 -0.43 -22.41
C ARG A 252 -5.85 0.40 -21.79
N ALA A 253 -6.21 1.37 -20.98
CA ALA A 253 -5.25 2.22 -20.31
C ALA A 253 -5.74 2.63 -18.93
N SER A 254 -4.82 2.92 -18.02
CA SER A 254 -5.11 3.51 -16.73
C SER A 254 -4.06 4.53 -16.33
N PHE A 255 -4.49 5.53 -15.57
CA PHE A 255 -3.63 6.50 -14.94
C PHE A 255 -4.09 6.71 -13.51
N ASP A 256 -3.13 6.67 -12.58
CA ASP A 256 -3.34 6.84 -11.16
C ASP A 256 -2.37 7.88 -10.62
N ILE A 257 -2.86 8.79 -9.81
CA ILE A 257 -2.04 9.73 -9.06
C ILE A 257 -2.55 9.82 -7.63
N GLY A 258 -1.64 9.84 -6.68
CA GLY A 258 -1.94 9.95 -5.25
C GLY A 258 -1.01 10.91 -4.55
N TYR A 259 -1.54 11.58 -3.55
CA TYR A 259 -0.82 12.41 -2.59
C TYR A 259 -1.18 11.95 -1.19
N GLN A 260 -0.19 11.77 -0.34
CA GLN A 260 -0.36 11.43 1.06
C GLN A 260 0.57 12.30 1.92
N ASP A 261 0.00 12.93 2.94
CA ASP A 261 0.71 13.63 4.01
C ASP A 261 0.28 12.99 5.33
N ASN A 262 1.23 12.38 6.05
CA ASN A 262 1.04 11.66 7.30
C ASN A 262 1.99 12.23 8.36
N GLN A 263 1.42 12.83 9.38
CA GLN A 263 2.15 13.44 10.48
C GLN A 263 1.77 12.75 11.78
N ILE A 264 2.74 12.40 12.58
CA ILE A 264 2.55 11.75 13.88
C ILE A 264 3.36 12.53 14.92
N ASP A 265 2.67 13.10 15.92
CA ASP A 265 3.31 13.71 17.06
C ASP A 265 3.45 12.66 18.19
N ALA A 266 4.56 12.73 18.89
CA ALA A 266 4.94 11.80 19.96
C ALA A 266 4.73 10.32 19.57
N PRO A 267 5.24 9.85 18.39
CA PRO A 267 5.09 8.46 18.00
C PRO A 267 5.74 7.55 19.04
N ARG A 268 4.96 6.59 19.58
CA ARG A 268 5.47 5.65 20.58
C ARG A 268 6.65 4.86 20.01
N PRO A 269 7.88 5.01 20.55
CA PRO A 269 9.08 4.50 19.90
C PRO A 269 9.24 2.98 20.04
N GLN A 270 10.09 2.41 19.19
CA GLN A 270 10.58 1.05 19.36
C GLN A 270 11.53 0.95 20.57
N VAL A 271 11.40 -0.11 21.36
CA VAL A 271 12.24 -0.39 22.53
C VAL A 271 13.27 -1.46 22.18
N THR A 272 14.55 -1.21 22.49
CA THR A 272 15.62 -2.21 22.38
C THR A 272 15.87 -2.84 23.76
N PRO A 273 15.56 -4.13 23.97
CA PRO A 273 15.81 -4.79 25.27
C PRO A 273 17.31 -4.95 25.56
N VAL A 274 17.70 -4.68 26.82
CA VAL A 274 19.08 -4.85 27.32
C VAL A 274 19.09 -5.84 28.49
N GLY A 275 19.82 -6.94 28.35
CA GLY A 275 19.92 -7.96 29.36
C GLY A 275 18.70 -8.88 29.52
N GLY A 276 17.65 -8.65 28.75
CA GLY A 276 16.40 -9.41 28.72
C GLY A 276 15.22 -8.54 28.34
N VAL A 277 14.08 -9.15 28.05
CA VAL A 277 12.84 -8.43 27.66
C VAL A 277 12.14 -7.95 28.93
N PRO A 278 11.90 -6.62 29.09
CA PRO A 278 11.13 -6.10 30.21
C PRO A 278 9.65 -6.53 30.14
N GLU A 279 8.92 -6.39 31.23
CA GLU A 279 7.47 -6.56 31.20
C GLU A 279 6.85 -5.55 30.20
N VAL A 280 5.82 -5.98 29.47
CA VAL A 280 5.15 -5.12 28.48
C VAL A 280 4.35 -4.03 29.23
N PRO A 281 4.55 -2.73 28.93
CA PRO A 281 3.71 -1.66 29.48
C PRO A 281 2.25 -1.83 29.10
N HIS A 282 1.35 -1.12 29.77
CA HIS A 282 -0.05 -1.06 29.37
C HIS A 282 -0.17 -0.57 27.92
N ALA A 283 -1.17 -1.06 27.18
CA ALA A 283 -1.26 -0.86 25.73
C ALA A 283 -1.42 0.62 25.31
N ASP A 284 -2.01 1.44 26.15
CA ASP A 284 -2.24 2.87 25.98
C ASP A 284 -1.03 3.74 26.39
N VAL A 285 -0.14 3.25 27.26
CA VAL A 285 1.00 4.03 27.75
C VAL A 285 1.92 4.47 26.60
N ASN A 286 2.14 5.77 26.52
CA ASN A 286 3.13 6.35 25.61
C ASN A 286 4.38 6.77 26.39
N TYR A 287 5.50 6.19 26.06
CA TYR A 287 6.83 6.56 26.61
C TYR A 287 7.67 7.37 25.61
N ALA A 288 7.04 7.91 24.56
CA ALA A 288 7.65 8.89 23.67
C ALA A 288 7.92 10.21 24.41
N GLN A 289 8.82 10.99 23.87
CA GLN A 289 9.02 12.36 24.33
C GLN A 289 8.10 13.31 23.56
N PRO A 290 7.47 14.31 24.21
CA PRO A 290 6.51 15.22 23.57
C PRO A 290 7.07 16.03 22.39
N TRP A 291 8.38 16.13 22.26
CA TRP A 291 9.07 16.82 21.18
C TRP A 291 9.42 15.92 20.00
N THR A 292 9.07 14.63 20.05
CA THR A 292 9.30 13.68 18.96
C THR A 292 8.17 13.76 17.94
N TYR A 293 8.52 13.54 16.68
CA TYR A 293 7.54 13.48 15.60
C TYR A 293 8.07 12.64 14.42
N SER A 294 7.14 12.23 13.56
CA SER A 294 7.41 11.65 12.24
C SER A 294 6.46 12.27 11.23
N ASN A 295 7.02 12.92 10.21
CA ASN A 295 6.28 13.55 9.12
C ASN A 295 6.72 12.94 7.80
N GLU A 296 5.75 12.57 6.98
CA GLU A 296 5.97 11.95 5.67
C GLU A 296 5.04 12.59 4.65
N GLU A 297 5.59 13.13 3.58
CA GLU A 297 4.84 13.67 2.44
C GLU A 297 5.24 12.90 1.17
N GLN A 298 4.26 12.38 0.42
CA GLN A 298 4.49 11.54 -0.74
C GLN A 298 3.57 11.94 -1.89
N LEU A 299 4.16 12.17 -3.07
CA LEU A 299 3.45 12.30 -4.34
C LEU A 299 3.85 11.13 -5.24
N PHE A 300 2.89 10.37 -5.75
CA PHE A 300 3.16 9.18 -6.52
C PHE A 300 2.15 8.98 -7.65
N GLY A 301 2.53 8.26 -8.68
CA GLY A 301 1.61 7.95 -9.78
C GLY A 301 2.11 6.86 -10.71
N VAL A 302 1.16 6.25 -11.41
CA VAL A 302 1.38 5.15 -12.36
C VAL A 302 0.52 5.37 -13.60
N VAL A 303 1.09 5.12 -14.77
CA VAL A 303 0.37 4.97 -16.03
C VAL A 303 0.61 3.57 -16.57
N ARG A 304 -0.43 2.94 -17.10
CA ARG A 304 -0.37 1.63 -17.75
C ARG A 304 -1.21 1.63 -19.02
N GLY A 305 -0.72 0.98 -20.05
CA GLY A 305 -1.45 0.74 -21.29
C GLY A 305 -1.26 -0.69 -21.77
N GLU A 306 -2.30 -1.24 -22.40
CA GLU A 306 -2.32 -2.56 -23.01
C GLU A 306 -3.00 -2.46 -24.38
N TYR A 307 -2.42 -3.11 -25.40
CA TYR A 307 -2.93 -3.09 -26.76
C TYR A 307 -2.91 -4.48 -27.40
N ASP A 308 -4.07 -4.92 -27.88
CA ASP A 308 -4.21 -6.16 -28.62
C ASP A 308 -3.87 -5.92 -30.09
N VAL A 309 -2.62 -6.26 -30.45
CA VAL A 309 -2.09 -6.13 -31.81
C VAL A 309 -2.87 -7.04 -32.77
N THR A 310 -3.17 -8.25 -32.30
CA THR A 310 -4.06 -9.24 -32.93
C THR A 310 -4.90 -9.91 -31.83
N ASP A 311 -5.81 -10.79 -32.20
CA ASP A 311 -6.64 -11.55 -31.24
C ASP A 311 -5.80 -12.50 -30.35
N PHE A 312 -4.54 -12.73 -30.70
CA PHE A 312 -3.62 -13.62 -29.97
C PHE A 312 -2.29 -12.98 -29.61
N VAL A 313 -2.11 -11.68 -29.85
CA VAL A 313 -0.88 -10.94 -29.49
C VAL A 313 -1.25 -9.66 -28.77
N THR A 314 -0.87 -9.55 -27.51
CA THR A 314 -1.04 -8.36 -26.69
C THR A 314 0.32 -7.80 -26.28
N ILE A 315 0.47 -6.49 -26.33
CA ILE A 315 1.63 -5.77 -25.78
C ILE A 315 1.17 -4.86 -24.66
N TRP A 316 2.03 -4.63 -23.67
CA TRP A 316 1.77 -3.67 -22.59
C TRP A 316 3.00 -2.86 -22.23
N ALA A 317 2.77 -1.72 -21.64
CA ALA A 317 3.78 -0.92 -20.98
C ALA A 317 3.19 -0.20 -19.77
N ALA A 318 4.02 -0.03 -18.74
CA ALA A 318 3.69 0.77 -17.56
C ALA A 318 4.89 1.59 -17.13
N ALA A 319 4.64 2.76 -16.55
CA ALA A 319 5.65 3.58 -15.91
C ALA A 319 5.04 4.26 -14.68
N GLY A 320 5.87 4.48 -13.67
CA GLY A 320 5.46 5.16 -12.45
C GLY A 320 6.59 5.95 -11.85
N ALA A 321 6.24 6.92 -11.02
CA ALA A 321 7.19 7.71 -10.27
C ALA A 321 6.65 8.03 -8.87
N ARG A 322 7.56 8.20 -7.92
CA ARG A 322 7.31 8.71 -6.58
C ARG A 322 8.35 9.74 -6.21
N ASN A 323 7.91 10.84 -5.62
CA ASN A 323 8.74 11.79 -4.90
C ASN A 323 8.26 11.80 -3.45
N GLY A 324 9.17 11.66 -2.49
CA GLY A 324 8.86 11.57 -1.08
C GLY A 324 9.79 12.38 -0.22
N GLU A 325 9.24 13.04 0.79
CA GLU A 325 9.97 13.76 1.82
C GLU A 325 9.60 13.23 3.20
N GLU A 326 10.59 13.01 4.05
CA GLU A 326 10.40 12.56 5.43
C GLU A 326 11.24 13.42 6.37
N ALA A 327 10.64 13.77 7.52
CA ALA A 327 11.33 14.44 8.60
C ALA A 327 10.96 13.81 9.94
N ASN A 328 11.95 13.28 10.65
CA ASN A 328 11.75 12.57 11.90
C ASN A 328 12.61 13.19 13.01
N VAL A 329 12.01 13.30 14.19
CA VAL A 329 12.74 13.59 15.45
C VAL A 329 12.31 12.54 16.46
N LEU A 330 13.23 11.66 16.82
CA LEU A 330 12.93 10.45 17.60
C LEU A 330 13.82 10.32 18.83
N ALA A 331 13.39 9.47 19.77
CA ALA A 331 14.15 9.07 20.93
C ALA A 331 13.82 7.60 21.27
N ASN A 332 14.38 6.67 20.49
CA ASN A 332 14.13 5.24 20.66
C ASN A 332 14.90 4.72 21.90
N PRO A 333 14.22 4.21 22.96
CA PRO A 333 14.87 3.81 24.18
C PRO A 333 15.48 2.41 24.09
N SER A 334 16.60 2.23 24.76
CA SER A 334 17.03 0.92 25.27
C SER A 334 16.47 0.73 26.67
N ALA A 335 15.94 -0.47 26.99
CA ALA A 335 15.30 -0.75 28.29
C ALA A 335 15.90 -1.98 28.95
N THR A 336 16.16 -1.87 30.26
CA THR A 336 16.55 -2.97 31.14
C THR A 336 15.32 -3.75 31.66
N LEU A 337 15.53 -4.90 32.29
CA LEU A 337 14.47 -5.78 32.79
C LEU A 337 13.49 -5.11 33.77
N ASP A 338 13.94 -4.11 34.50
CA ASP A 338 13.11 -3.34 35.46
C ASP A 338 12.35 -2.17 34.80
N GLY A 339 12.50 -1.99 33.46
CA GLY A 339 11.85 -0.90 32.72
C GLY A 339 12.60 0.42 32.70
N THR A 340 13.75 0.52 33.37
CA THR A 340 14.61 1.70 33.28
C THR A 340 15.11 1.86 31.83
N THR A 341 15.00 3.07 31.29
CA THR A 341 15.37 3.36 29.89
C THR A 341 16.54 4.33 29.78
N SER A 342 17.25 4.23 28.67
CA SER A 342 18.17 5.24 28.16
C SER A 342 17.88 5.52 26.69
N ALA A 343 17.73 6.78 26.35
CA ALA A 343 17.49 7.23 24.97
C ALA A 343 18.32 8.47 24.65
N TYR A 344 18.59 8.69 23.38
CA TYR A 344 19.17 9.93 22.86
C TYR A 344 18.30 10.45 21.72
N ARG A 345 18.40 11.75 21.46
CA ARG A 345 17.70 12.35 20.33
C ARG A 345 18.39 11.97 19.03
N PHE A 346 17.56 11.56 18.08
CA PHE A 346 17.92 11.23 16.70
C PHE A 346 16.99 11.97 15.75
N ASP A 347 17.56 12.79 14.86
CA ASP A 347 16.84 13.49 13.82
C ASP A 347 17.25 12.92 12.47
N ASN A 348 16.30 12.80 11.56
CA ASN A 348 16.51 12.36 10.19
C ASN A 348 15.66 13.17 9.23
N THR A 349 16.25 13.56 8.11
CA THR A 349 15.54 14.02 6.92
C THR A 349 15.90 13.11 5.77
N ARG A 350 14.90 12.71 5.01
CA ARG A 350 15.04 11.86 3.82
C ARG A 350 14.26 12.46 2.65
N GLU A 351 14.87 12.46 1.47
CA GLU A 351 14.23 12.78 0.20
C GLU A 351 14.44 11.62 -0.76
N ASP A 352 13.36 11.10 -1.33
CA ASP A 352 13.38 9.97 -2.26
C ASP A 352 12.81 10.36 -3.62
N ASP A 353 13.55 10.00 -4.67
CA ASP A 353 13.05 9.97 -6.05
C ASP A 353 13.08 8.55 -6.58
N VAL A 354 11.93 8.05 -7.00
CA VAL A 354 11.77 6.69 -7.55
C VAL A 354 11.14 6.74 -8.92
N VAL A 355 11.71 5.99 -9.85
CA VAL A 355 11.11 5.73 -11.17
C VAL A 355 11.08 4.22 -11.41
N SER A 356 9.94 3.72 -11.87
CA SER A 356 9.75 2.31 -12.16
C SER A 356 9.07 2.16 -13.53
N ALA A 357 9.45 1.14 -14.28
CA ALA A 357 8.83 0.83 -15.57
C ALA A 357 8.79 -0.68 -15.82
N ASP A 358 7.81 -1.10 -16.59
CA ASP A 358 7.58 -2.48 -17.02
C ASP A 358 7.03 -2.46 -18.45
N ALA A 359 7.45 -3.41 -19.30
CA ALA A 359 6.88 -3.62 -20.59
C ALA A 359 6.99 -5.09 -21.01
N GLY A 360 6.07 -5.55 -21.84
CA GLY A 360 6.11 -6.91 -22.32
C GLY A 360 5.16 -7.21 -23.47
N LEU A 361 5.23 -8.48 -23.88
CA LEU A 361 4.42 -9.06 -24.92
C LEU A 361 3.90 -10.43 -24.46
N ARG A 362 2.64 -10.70 -24.71
CA ARG A 362 1.99 -12.00 -24.54
C ARG A 362 1.47 -12.47 -25.88
N THR A 363 1.68 -13.75 -26.20
CA THR A 363 1.12 -14.36 -27.40
C THR A 363 0.59 -15.75 -27.10
N GLU A 364 -0.52 -16.11 -27.75
CA GLU A 364 -1.17 -17.41 -27.63
C GLU A 364 -1.09 -18.16 -28.95
N PHE A 365 -0.70 -19.43 -28.91
CA PHE A 365 -0.61 -20.30 -30.07
C PHE A 365 -0.72 -21.77 -29.69
N GLU A 366 -0.90 -22.66 -30.66
CA GLU A 366 -0.98 -24.10 -30.44
C GLU A 366 0.15 -24.85 -31.17
N THR A 367 0.70 -25.88 -30.51
CA THR A 367 1.59 -26.84 -31.13
C THR A 367 1.02 -28.24 -30.95
N GLY A 368 0.29 -28.70 -31.99
CA GLY A 368 -0.48 -29.95 -31.91
C GLY A 368 -1.57 -29.90 -30.84
N PRO A 369 -1.55 -30.81 -29.82
CA PRO A 369 -2.55 -30.80 -28.77
C PRO A 369 -2.19 -29.89 -27.56
N VAL A 370 -1.13 -29.10 -27.66
CA VAL A 370 -0.62 -28.25 -26.59
C VAL A 370 -0.92 -26.79 -26.93
N GLY A 371 -1.69 -26.11 -26.07
CA GLY A 371 -1.87 -24.68 -26.09
C GLY A 371 -0.71 -24.00 -25.34
N HIS A 372 -0.20 -22.91 -25.86
CA HIS A 372 0.88 -22.12 -25.31
C HIS A 372 0.41 -20.69 -25.06
N ARG A 373 0.77 -20.12 -23.91
CA ARG A 373 0.75 -18.69 -23.64
C ARG A 373 2.18 -18.27 -23.31
N LEU A 374 2.88 -17.75 -24.31
CA LEU A 374 4.25 -17.28 -24.19
C LEU A 374 4.26 -15.80 -23.81
N ILE A 375 5.03 -15.47 -22.78
CA ILE A 375 5.14 -14.13 -22.25
C ILE A 375 6.63 -13.74 -22.20
N VAL A 376 6.93 -12.52 -22.63
CA VAL A 376 8.26 -11.91 -22.50
C VAL A 376 8.07 -10.53 -21.89
N SER A 377 8.77 -10.24 -20.81
CA SER A 377 8.70 -8.95 -20.12
C SER A 377 10.05 -8.46 -19.64
N GLY A 378 10.18 -7.14 -19.54
CA GLY A 378 11.31 -6.48 -18.90
C GLY A 378 10.81 -5.40 -17.95
N SER A 379 11.45 -5.30 -16.80
CA SER A 379 11.14 -4.27 -15.80
C SER A 379 12.41 -3.60 -15.27
N THR A 380 12.28 -2.37 -14.81
CA THR A 380 13.34 -1.63 -14.14
C THR A 380 12.77 -0.76 -13.04
N VAL A 381 13.52 -0.60 -11.96
CA VAL A 381 13.24 0.37 -10.91
C VAL A 381 14.54 1.05 -10.52
N LYS A 382 14.50 2.36 -10.40
CA LYS A 382 15.60 3.20 -9.92
C LYS A 382 15.11 4.02 -8.74
N LEU A 383 15.86 3.93 -7.63
CA LEU A 383 15.69 4.71 -6.41
C LEU A 383 16.93 5.60 -6.22
N GLU A 384 16.73 6.87 -6.00
CA GLU A 384 17.73 7.79 -5.45
C GLU A 384 17.22 8.31 -4.12
N SER A 385 18.07 8.27 -3.08
CA SER A 385 17.71 8.72 -1.74
C SER A 385 18.79 9.62 -1.17
N ALA A 386 18.38 10.81 -0.76
CA ALA A 386 19.21 11.74 -0.02
C ALA A 386 18.83 11.69 1.46
N ASN A 387 19.81 11.58 2.36
CA ASN A 387 19.57 11.45 3.78
C ASN A 387 20.54 12.36 4.58
N ALA A 388 20.01 13.02 5.59
CA ALA A 388 20.78 13.69 6.62
C ALA A 388 20.33 13.21 8.00
N TYR A 389 21.31 13.06 8.89
CA TYR A 389 21.09 12.57 10.25
C TYR A 389 21.75 13.52 11.25
N ALA A 390 21.07 13.73 12.38
CA ALA A 390 21.63 14.46 13.51
C ALA A 390 21.37 13.69 14.80
N PHE A 391 22.35 13.67 15.68
CA PHE A 391 22.31 12.95 16.94
C PHE A 391 22.71 13.87 18.08
N SER A 392 22.04 13.73 19.22
CA SER A 392 22.55 14.29 20.48
C SER A 392 23.63 13.38 21.07
N ASN A 393 24.23 13.80 22.18
CA ASN A 393 25.18 12.98 22.91
C ASN A 393 24.63 11.57 23.18
N PHE A 394 25.38 10.54 22.76
CA PHE A 394 24.99 9.13 22.89
C PHE A 394 24.91 8.62 24.34
N ALA A 395 25.42 9.36 25.33
CA ALA A 395 25.14 9.05 26.74
C ALA A 395 23.64 9.19 27.06
N GLY A 396 22.94 10.00 26.28
CA GLY A 396 21.50 10.11 26.31
C GLY A 396 20.92 10.65 27.61
N PHE A 397 19.65 10.33 27.81
CA PHE A 397 18.89 10.66 29.03
C PHE A 397 18.20 9.41 29.56
N ALA A 398 18.02 9.37 30.90
CA ALA A 398 17.29 8.29 31.55
C ALA A 398 15.78 8.53 31.50
N GLY A 399 15.01 7.43 31.48
CA GLY A 399 13.56 7.40 31.56
C GLY A 399 13.05 6.09 32.11
N ASP A 400 11.76 5.85 32.03
CA ASP A 400 11.09 4.66 32.54
C ASP A 400 9.93 4.27 31.59
N LEU A 401 9.78 2.98 31.28
CA LEU A 401 8.71 2.49 30.41
C LEU A 401 7.32 2.57 31.03
N TYR A 402 7.25 2.43 32.37
CA TYR A 402 5.99 2.29 33.09
C TYR A 402 5.52 3.63 33.71
N SER A 403 6.46 4.57 33.87
CA SER A 403 6.21 5.91 34.44
C SER A 403 7.00 6.96 33.64
N PRO A 404 6.67 7.11 32.35
CA PRO A 404 7.40 8.02 31.46
C PRO A 404 7.30 9.46 31.96
N SER A 405 8.38 10.21 31.84
CA SER A 405 8.44 11.63 32.19
C SER A 405 9.09 12.44 31.05
N PRO A 406 8.56 13.62 30.72
CA PRO A 406 9.15 14.50 29.74
C PRO A 406 10.53 15.01 30.12
N VAL A 407 11.44 15.05 29.18
CA VAL A 407 12.73 15.73 29.31
C VAL A 407 12.83 16.87 28.28
N ALA A 408 13.63 17.89 28.58
CA ALA A 408 13.91 18.92 27.58
C ALA A 408 14.63 18.30 26.38
N PRO A 409 14.29 18.72 25.13
CA PRO A 409 14.90 18.14 23.93
C PRO A 409 16.41 18.35 23.93
N PRO A 410 17.23 17.28 23.90
CA PRO A 410 18.68 17.42 23.79
C PRO A 410 19.08 18.11 22.49
N THR A 411 20.15 18.90 22.52
CA THR A 411 20.66 19.54 21.31
C THR A 411 21.49 18.52 20.52
N PRO A 412 21.24 18.34 19.19
CA PRO A 412 22.10 17.55 18.33
C PRO A 412 23.50 18.20 18.21
N ASP A 413 24.54 17.37 18.29
CA ASP A 413 25.93 17.79 18.21
C ASP A 413 26.78 16.94 17.23
N PHE A 414 26.19 15.89 16.68
CA PHE A 414 26.83 15.01 15.69
C PHE A 414 25.94 14.88 14.43
N PHE A 415 26.54 15.09 13.25
CA PHE A 415 25.81 15.16 11.98
C PHE A 415 26.46 14.26 10.93
N ILE A 416 25.62 13.57 10.11
CA ILE A 416 26.05 12.72 8.99
C ILE A 416 25.12 12.98 7.79
N GLY A 417 25.65 12.93 6.58
CA GLY A 417 24.84 13.02 5.36
C GLY A 417 24.44 14.45 4.96
N GLY A 418 25.15 15.47 5.43
CA GLY A 418 24.85 16.86 5.16
C GLY A 418 24.16 17.57 6.32
N VAL A 419 23.34 18.55 6.02
CA VAL A 419 22.48 19.23 7.00
C VAL A 419 21.03 18.81 6.80
N LEU A 420 20.23 18.82 7.86
CA LEU A 420 18.83 18.35 7.80
C LEU A 420 17.97 19.13 6.77
N SER A 421 18.34 20.36 6.42
CA SER A 421 17.63 21.15 5.41
C SER A 421 18.16 20.99 3.98
N ASP A 422 19.22 20.20 3.79
CA ASP A 422 19.88 19.95 2.49
C ASP A 422 20.60 18.59 2.61
N PRO A 423 19.84 17.47 2.59
CA PRO A 423 20.39 16.14 2.72
C PRO A 423 21.21 15.75 1.49
N LEU A 424 22.29 15.01 1.70
CA LEU A 424 23.14 14.51 0.62
C LEU A 424 22.63 13.16 0.12
N LYS A 425 22.81 12.90 -1.16
CA LYS A 425 22.55 11.57 -1.76
C LYS A 425 23.43 10.53 -1.08
N THR A 426 22.81 9.58 -0.41
CA THR A 426 23.45 8.50 0.36
C THR A 426 23.19 7.12 -0.22
N GLU A 427 22.16 6.98 -1.05
CA GLU A 427 21.76 5.72 -1.65
C GLU A 427 21.35 5.91 -3.10
N GLU A 428 21.78 4.99 -3.95
CA GLU A 428 21.27 4.82 -5.30
C GLU A 428 21.14 3.31 -5.56
N SER A 429 19.95 2.87 -5.91
CA SER A 429 19.67 1.48 -6.26
C SER A 429 19.01 1.43 -7.63
N GLU A 430 19.51 0.54 -8.48
CA GLU A 430 18.89 0.26 -9.77
C GLU A 430 18.80 -1.25 -9.95
N THR A 431 17.58 -1.74 -10.22
CA THR A 431 17.33 -3.13 -10.54
C THR A 431 16.67 -3.23 -11.91
N SER A 432 17.11 -4.20 -12.71
CA SER A 432 16.51 -4.50 -14.01
C SER A 432 16.31 -5.99 -14.14
N SER A 433 15.19 -6.39 -14.73
CA SER A 433 14.81 -7.78 -14.89
C SER A 433 14.33 -8.05 -16.31
N LEU A 434 14.64 -9.24 -16.80
CA LEU A 434 14.10 -9.79 -18.04
C LEU A 434 13.54 -11.18 -17.72
N ALA A 435 12.31 -11.45 -18.14
CA ALA A 435 11.66 -12.72 -17.89
C ALA A 435 10.99 -13.26 -19.17
N VAL A 436 11.01 -14.61 -19.25
CA VAL A 436 10.28 -15.36 -20.29
C VAL A 436 9.52 -16.48 -19.59
N ALA A 437 8.24 -16.59 -19.88
CA ALA A 437 7.38 -17.66 -19.35
C ALA A 437 6.56 -18.27 -20.49
N ASP A 438 6.31 -19.57 -20.39
CA ASP A 438 5.36 -20.28 -21.24
C ASP A 438 4.39 -21.07 -20.36
N MET A 439 3.11 -20.69 -20.37
CA MET A 439 2.05 -21.46 -19.75
C MET A 439 1.50 -22.45 -20.75
N MET A 440 1.74 -23.74 -20.49
CA MET A 440 1.30 -24.80 -21.37
C MET A 440 0.01 -25.44 -20.86
N SER A 441 -0.99 -25.52 -21.73
CA SER A 441 -2.24 -26.24 -21.47
C SER A 441 -2.31 -27.54 -22.31
N PHE A 442 -2.71 -28.62 -21.66
CA PHE A 442 -2.84 -29.94 -22.28
C PHE A 442 -4.30 -30.39 -22.21
N LEU A 443 -4.69 -31.26 -23.14
CA LEU A 443 -6.02 -31.92 -23.14
C LEU A 443 -7.20 -30.91 -23.08
N ASN A 444 -7.11 -29.81 -23.85
CA ASN A 444 -8.11 -28.74 -23.86
C ASN A 444 -8.32 -28.10 -22.47
N GLY A 445 -7.24 -27.84 -21.77
CA GLY A 445 -7.25 -27.15 -20.47
C GLY A 445 -7.57 -28.06 -19.26
N LYS A 446 -7.42 -29.36 -19.40
CA LYS A 446 -7.58 -30.32 -18.29
C LYS A 446 -6.25 -30.73 -17.69
#